data_148cd2996ec09198be85a8e20d6d0c4b
#
_entry.id   148cd2996ec09198be85a8e20d6d0c4b
#
_cell.length_a   1.000
_cell.length_b   1.000
_cell.length_c   1.000
_cell.angle_alpha   90.00
_cell.angle_beta   90.00
_cell.angle_gamma   90.00
#
_symmetry.space_group_name_H-M   'P 1'
#
loop_
_entity.id
_entity.type
_entity.pdbx_description
1 polymer ?
#
loop_
_entity_poly.entity_id
_entity_poly.type
_entity_poly.pdbx_seq_one_letter_code
_entity_poly.pdbx_strand_id
1 'polypeptide(L)'
;MLTGGLPKNRTILLSGGPGTGKTILSSQYLVNGILDYEETGVYVSLDENKQHVFEEMLDFGWDFQDLENNKKLIFLEASPIRYLPAEIKVGKLTVGRKEFSMATLIEMIKTSVREIGAKRIVVDPVTTLVFQYEGVAAQRNALVELMEALADTGATCLITTELRRPGFERSLDYEEYLAHGVILLQQLQVGKSLLRVIQVEKMRKTPLDNQPRPYRITDTGIEVFPRESVL
;
A
#
# COMPACT_ATOMS: atom_id res chain seq x y z
N MET A 1 -5.45 19.62 1.38
CA MET A 1 -6.13 18.42 0.87
C MET A 1 -6.91 17.72 1.98
N LEU A 2 -6.28 17.27 3.05
CA LEU A 2 -6.95 16.68 4.21
C LEU A 2 -6.70 17.53 5.45
N THR A 3 -7.76 17.89 6.17
CA THR A 3 -7.64 18.61 7.44
C THR A 3 -7.36 17.60 8.55
N GLY A 4 -6.13 17.60 9.08
CA GLY A 4 -5.71 16.68 10.16
C GLY A 4 -5.16 15.32 9.71
N GLY A 5 -4.89 15.13 8.42
CA GLY A 5 -4.25 13.91 7.89
C GLY A 5 -5.20 12.75 7.64
N LEU A 6 -4.66 11.53 7.56
CA LEU A 6 -5.46 10.31 7.37
C LEU A 6 -6.23 9.94 8.65
N PRO A 7 -7.52 9.60 8.56
CA PRO A 7 -8.31 9.23 9.73
C PRO A 7 -7.80 7.94 10.35
N LYS A 8 -7.63 7.95 11.68
CA LYS A 8 -7.11 6.79 12.44
C LYS A 8 -8.01 5.55 12.30
N ASN A 9 -7.40 4.38 12.36
CA ASN A 9 -8.07 3.07 12.32
C ASN A 9 -8.94 2.90 11.06
N ARG A 10 -8.44 3.38 9.92
CA ARG A 10 -9.12 3.30 8.62
C ARG A 10 -8.22 2.68 7.57
N THR A 11 -8.83 2.03 6.61
CA THR A 11 -8.17 1.50 5.43
C THR A 11 -8.33 2.49 4.28
N ILE A 12 -7.21 3.00 3.80
CA ILE A 12 -7.12 3.96 2.70
C ILE A 12 -6.48 3.26 1.50
N LEU A 13 -7.09 3.40 0.35
CA LEU A 13 -6.58 2.92 -0.91
C LEU A 13 -5.74 4.01 -1.58
N LEU A 14 -4.53 3.67 -1.97
CA LEU A 14 -3.63 4.48 -2.79
C LEU A 14 -3.58 3.88 -4.18
N SER A 15 -4.30 4.47 -5.11
CA SER A 15 -4.41 3.98 -6.49
C SER A 15 -3.54 4.82 -7.43
N GLY A 16 -2.84 4.16 -8.34
CA GLY A 16 -2.01 4.88 -9.31
C GLY A 16 -1.40 3.98 -10.37
N GLY A 17 -1.05 4.57 -11.52
CA GLY A 17 -0.33 3.88 -12.59
C GLY A 17 1.13 3.55 -12.23
N PRO A 18 1.83 2.81 -13.09
CA PRO A 18 3.27 2.59 -12.94
C PRO A 18 4.05 3.92 -12.88
N GLY A 19 5.08 3.99 -12.04
CA GLY A 19 5.96 5.17 -11.92
C GLY A 19 5.32 6.42 -11.31
N THR A 20 4.13 6.30 -10.72
CA THR A 20 3.48 7.41 -10.00
C THR A 20 3.98 7.57 -8.56
N GLY A 21 4.78 6.64 -8.02
CA GLY A 21 5.36 6.73 -6.68
C GLY A 21 4.47 6.17 -5.56
N LYS A 22 3.63 5.17 -5.85
CA LYS A 22 2.82 4.48 -4.83
C LYS A 22 3.68 3.93 -3.69
N THR A 23 4.70 3.13 -4.04
CA THR A 23 5.65 2.54 -3.11
C THR A 23 6.38 3.61 -2.30
N ILE A 24 6.79 4.72 -2.95
CA ILE A 24 7.46 5.84 -2.27
C ILE A 24 6.51 6.50 -1.26
N LEU A 25 5.28 6.84 -1.66
CA LEU A 25 4.32 7.49 -0.76
C LEU A 25 3.92 6.59 0.41
N SER A 26 3.75 5.29 0.17
CA SER A 26 3.41 4.33 1.22
C SER A 26 4.56 4.12 2.20
N SER A 27 5.80 4.07 1.71
CA SER A 27 7.00 4.02 2.55
C SER A 27 7.19 5.30 3.36
N GLN A 28 7.04 6.46 2.73
CA GLN A 28 7.06 7.77 3.40
C GLN A 28 6.01 7.87 4.51
N TYR A 29 4.82 7.33 4.29
CA TYR A 29 3.77 7.26 5.30
C TYR A 29 4.21 6.49 6.56
N LEU A 30 4.92 5.35 6.39
CA LEU A 30 5.45 4.58 7.53
C LEU A 30 6.60 5.33 8.20
N VAL A 31 7.58 5.79 7.43
CA VAL A 31 8.78 6.47 7.96
C VAL A 31 8.40 7.71 8.75
N ASN A 32 7.55 8.58 8.20
CA ASN A 32 7.08 9.77 8.92
C ASN A 32 6.30 9.39 10.18
N GLY A 33 5.57 8.26 10.16
CA GLY A 33 4.92 7.73 11.36
C GLY A 33 5.90 7.39 12.45
N ILE A 34 6.99 6.74 12.08
CA ILE A 34 8.02 6.29 13.01
C ILE A 34 8.84 7.47 13.53
N LEU A 35 9.27 8.36 12.65
CA LEU A 35 10.19 9.44 13.00
C LEU A 35 9.49 10.63 13.68
N ASP A 36 8.31 11.02 13.19
CA ASP A 36 7.63 12.25 13.63
C ASP A 36 6.58 11.99 14.72
N TYR A 37 6.06 10.75 14.82
CA TYR A 37 4.94 10.42 15.71
C TYR A 37 5.20 9.23 16.63
N GLU A 38 6.40 8.62 16.56
CA GLU A 38 6.76 7.42 17.33
C GLU A 38 5.78 6.25 17.13
N GLU A 39 5.11 6.21 15.97
CA GLU A 39 4.16 5.15 15.59
C GLU A 39 4.88 4.04 14.81
N THR A 40 5.00 2.86 15.41
CA THR A 40 5.58 1.68 14.74
C THR A 40 4.73 1.21 13.56
N GLY A 41 5.36 0.54 12.59
CA GLY A 41 4.72 0.16 11.36
C GLY A 41 5.01 -1.26 10.87
N VAL A 42 4.09 -1.79 10.06
CA VAL A 42 4.26 -3.05 9.32
C VAL A 42 4.18 -2.75 7.83
N TYR A 43 5.19 -3.18 7.07
CA TYR A 43 5.18 -3.14 5.61
C TYR A 43 4.99 -4.56 5.07
N VAL A 44 3.95 -4.78 4.27
CA VAL A 44 3.66 -6.05 3.62
C VAL A 44 3.90 -5.89 2.13
N SER A 45 4.99 -6.49 1.64
CA SER A 45 5.28 -6.54 0.21
C SER A 45 4.68 -7.80 -0.40
N LEU A 46 3.85 -7.63 -1.42
CA LEU A 46 3.21 -8.70 -2.17
C LEU A 46 3.84 -8.95 -3.54
N ASP A 47 4.78 -8.13 -3.96
CA ASP A 47 5.41 -8.21 -5.28
C ASP A 47 6.95 -8.18 -5.19
N GLU A 48 7.50 -7.23 -4.46
CA GLU A 48 8.92 -6.99 -4.39
C GLU A 48 9.58 -7.72 -3.22
N ASN A 49 10.87 -8.10 -3.38
CA ASN A 49 11.63 -8.66 -2.28
C ASN A 49 12.14 -7.58 -1.33
N LYS A 50 12.44 -8.00 -0.10
CA LYS A 50 12.91 -7.13 0.96
C LYS A 50 14.16 -6.34 0.56
N GLN A 51 15.14 -7.00 -0.05
CA GLN A 51 16.40 -6.36 -0.40
C GLN A 51 16.20 -5.20 -1.38
N HIS A 52 15.39 -5.39 -2.44
CA HIS A 52 15.12 -4.34 -3.42
C HIS A 52 14.42 -3.13 -2.78
N VAL A 53 13.37 -3.37 -1.98
CA VAL A 53 12.67 -2.26 -1.31
C VAL A 53 13.62 -1.52 -0.36
N PHE A 54 14.47 -2.22 0.38
CA PHE A 54 15.40 -1.59 1.31
C PHE A 54 16.45 -0.75 0.59
N GLU A 55 17.02 -1.26 -0.51
CA GLU A 55 17.96 -0.52 -1.35
C GLU A 55 17.31 0.75 -1.94
N GLU A 56 16.09 0.65 -2.49
CA GLU A 56 15.37 1.80 -3.02
C GLU A 56 15.03 2.85 -1.95
N MET A 57 14.66 2.42 -0.73
CA MET A 57 14.32 3.35 0.35
C MET A 57 15.54 4.10 0.89
N LEU A 58 16.74 3.51 0.80
CA LEU A 58 18.00 4.18 1.15
C LEU A 58 18.28 5.41 0.27
N ASP A 59 17.84 5.40 -1.02
CA ASP A 59 18.00 6.54 -1.93
C ASP A 59 17.23 7.79 -1.44
N PHE A 60 16.21 7.58 -0.60
CA PHE A 60 15.44 8.65 0.07
C PHE A 60 15.96 8.95 1.48
N GLY A 61 17.04 8.32 1.92
CA GLY A 61 17.56 8.44 3.29
C GLY A 61 16.75 7.66 4.33
N TRP A 62 15.93 6.71 3.92
CA TRP A 62 15.10 5.89 4.80
C TRP A 62 15.71 4.51 5.01
N ASP A 63 16.48 4.35 6.08
CA ASP A 63 17.11 3.09 6.42
C ASP A 63 16.12 2.12 7.07
N PHE A 64 15.43 1.33 6.22
CA PHE A 64 14.48 0.32 6.66
C PHE A 64 15.13 -0.79 7.49
N GLN A 65 16.43 -1.08 7.25
CA GLN A 65 17.17 -2.08 8.03
C GLN A 65 17.39 -1.58 9.47
N ASP A 66 17.75 -0.32 9.64
CA ASP A 66 17.90 0.28 10.97
C ASP A 66 16.56 0.34 11.71
N LEU A 67 15.48 0.76 11.02
CA LEU A 67 14.13 0.77 11.61
C LEU A 67 13.69 -0.61 12.06
N GLU A 68 14.00 -1.65 11.31
CA GLU A 68 13.67 -3.04 11.67
C GLU A 68 14.54 -3.54 12.84
N ASN A 69 15.83 -3.28 12.83
CA ASN A 69 16.75 -3.63 13.93
C ASN A 69 16.31 -2.99 15.26
N ASN A 70 15.74 -1.79 15.20
CA ASN A 70 15.22 -1.05 16.33
C ASN A 70 13.76 -1.41 16.69
N LYS A 71 13.17 -2.43 16.04
CA LYS A 71 11.78 -2.89 16.24
C LYS A 71 10.73 -1.80 16.01
N LYS A 72 11.03 -0.82 15.19
CA LYS A 72 10.10 0.23 14.78
C LYS A 72 9.33 -0.12 13.52
N LEU A 73 9.90 -1.03 12.71
CA LEU A 73 9.33 -1.56 11.48
C LEU A 73 9.40 -3.09 11.49
N ILE A 74 8.37 -3.76 10.97
CA ILE A 74 8.46 -5.15 10.52
C ILE A 74 8.15 -5.17 9.02
N PHE A 75 9.06 -5.79 8.25
CA PHE A 75 8.87 -6.01 6.84
C PHE A 75 8.45 -7.47 6.58
N LEU A 76 7.28 -7.67 5.99
CA LEU A 76 6.76 -8.97 5.60
C LEU A 76 6.89 -9.15 4.08
N GLU A 77 7.76 -10.05 3.67
CA GLU A 77 7.82 -10.48 2.27
C GLU A 77 6.81 -11.60 2.05
N ALA A 78 5.66 -11.26 1.46
CA ALA A 78 4.50 -12.14 1.33
C ALA A 78 4.04 -12.30 -0.13
N SER A 79 4.99 -12.32 -1.08
CA SER A 79 4.66 -12.45 -2.51
C SER A 79 4.01 -13.82 -2.79
N PRO A 80 2.74 -13.85 -3.24
CA PRO A 80 2.06 -15.10 -3.57
C PRO A 80 2.71 -15.84 -4.76
N ILE A 81 3.38 -15.12 -5.65
CA ILE A 81 4.05 -15.69 -6.83
C ILE A 81 5.28 -16.52 -6.42
N ARG A 82 5.98 -16.13 -5.35
CA ARG A 82 7.19 -16.82 -4.87
C ARG A 82 6.86 -18.08 -4.06
N TYR A 83 5.66 -18.21 -3.58
CA TYR A 83 5.18 -19.36 -2.84
C TYR A 83 4.52 -20.41 -3.75
N LEU A 84 4.66 -20.33 -5.09
CA LEU A 84 4.35 -21.42 -6.01
C LEU A 84 5.56 -22.37 -6.06
N PRO A 85 5.66 -23.42 -5.22
CA PRO A 85 6.77 -24.34 -5.31
C PRO A 85 6.52 -25.30 -6.46
N ALA A 86 7.55 -25.51 -7.26
CA ALA A 86 7.65 -26.79 -7.97
C ALA A 86 7.62 -27.91 -6.92
N GLU A 87 6.81 -28.93 -7.13
CA GLU A 87 6.81 -30.14 -6.30
C GLU A 87 8.24 -30.71 -6.26
N ILE A 88 8.91 -30.63 -5.13
CA ILE A 88 10.18 -31.32 -4.92
C ILE A 88 9.82 -32.73 -4.49
N LYS A 89 9.85 -33.68 -5.44
CA LYS A 89 9.79 -35.12 -5.16
C LYS A 89 11.14 -35.58 -4.62
N VAL A 90 11.21 -35.85 -3.33
CA VAL A 90 12.36 -36.54 -2.73
C VAL A 90 11.91 -37.99 -2.48
N GLY A 91 12.19 -38.91 -3.43
CA GLY A 91 11.76 -40.30 -3.36
C GLY A 91 10.25 -40.48 -3.47
N LYS A 92 9.64 -41.18 -2.52
CA LYS A 92 8.18 -41.39 -2.44
C LYS A 92 7.43 -40.34 -1.61
N LEU A 93 8.14 -39.36 -1.06
CA LEU A 93 7.59 -38.27 -0.23
C LEU A 93 7.45 -36.99 -1.06
N THR A 94 6.23 -36.50 -1.20
CA THR A 94 5.95 -35.15 -1.68
C THR A 94 6.11 -34.24 -0.46
N VAL A 95 7.20 -33.47 -0.40
CA VAL A 95 7.37 -32.45 0.64
C VAL A 95 6.53 -31.25 0.25
N GLY A 96 5.50 -31.01 1.06
CA GLY A 96 4.33 -30.22 0.75
C GLY A 96 4.58 -28.76 0.34
N ARG A 97 3.75 -28.33 -0.60
CA ARG A 97 3.41 -26.93 -0.86
C ARG A 97 2.97 -26.25 0.45
N LYS A 98 3.66 -25.24 0.92
CA LYS A 98 2.99 -24.20 1.67
C LYS A 98 2.21 -23.37 0.66
N GLU A 99 0.95 -23.71 0.46
CA GLU A 99 0.06 -22.86 -0.33
C GLU A 99 -0.02 -21.50 0.33
N PHE A 100 0.24 -20.42 -0.44
CA PHE A 100 -0.09 -19.09 0.00
C PHE A 100 -1.60 -19.05 0.25
N SER A 101 -2.01 -18.74 1.47
CA SER A 101 -3.42 -18.57 1.79
C SER A 101 -3.67 -17.18 2.40
N MET A 102 -4.85 -16.62 2.13
CA MET A 102 -5.30 -15.39 2.76
C MET A 102 -5.23 -15.48 4.28
N ALA A 103 -5.66 -16.59 4.86
CA ALA A 103 -5.61 -16.83 6.31
C ALA A 103 -4.19 -16.75 6.87
N THR A 104 -3.19 -17.33 6.15
CA THR A 104 -1.78 -17.24 6.55
C THR A 104 -1.28 -15.81 6.50
N LEU A 105 -1.58 -15.06 5.43
CA LEU A 105 -1.21 -13.65 5.30
C LEU A 105 -1.80 -12.81 6.45
N ILE A 106 -3.09 -12.97 6.70
CA ILE A 106 -3.80 -12.25 7.76
C ILE A 106 -3.18 -12.54 9.14
N GLU A 107 -2.86 -13.81 9.44
CA GLU A 107 -2.24 -14.17 10.71
C GLU A 107 -0.82 -13.63 10.85
N MET A 108 -0.03 -13.61 9.78
CA MET A 108 1.28 -12.97 9.75
C MET A 108 1.16 -11.47 10.07
N ILE A 109 0.24 -10.76 9.41
CA ILE A 109 0.00 -9.33 9.65
C ILE A 109 -0.43 -9.09 11.10
N LYS A 110 -1.45 -9.82 11.60
CA LYS A 110 -1.96 -9.67 12.97
C LYS A 110 -0.89 -9.96 14.01
N THR A 111 -0.04 -10.95 13.77
CA THR A 111 1.07 -11.29 14.67
C THR A 111 2.10 -10.18 14.70
N SER A 112 2.53 -9.68 13.54
CA SER A 112 3.50 -8.58 13.44
C SER A 112 2.98 -7.28 14.07
N VAL A 113 1.69 -6.98 13.89
CA VAL A 113 1.06 -5.82 14.55
C VAL A 113 1.10 -5.95 16.06
N ARG A 114 0.79 -7.14 16.61
CA ARG A 114 0.86 -7.38 18.06
C ARG A 114 2.28 -7.31 18.60
N GLU A 115 3.26 -7.83 17.86
CA GLU A 115 4.66 -7.91 18.28
C GLU A 115 5.26 -6.54 18.59
N ILE A 116 5.05 -5.55 17.70
CA ILE A 116 5.62 -4.20 17.86
C ILE A 116 4.58 -3.14 18.24
N GLY A 117 3.32 -3.53 18.44
CA GLY A 117 2.23 -2.58 18.71
C GLY A 117 1.95 -1.63 17.56
N ALA A 118 2.07 -2.11 16.30
CA ALA A 118 2.04 -1.26 15.12
C ALA A 118 0.76 -0.42 15.02
N LYS A 119 0.94 0.86 14.67
CA LYS A 119 -0.14 1.83 14.44
C LYS A 119 -0.39 2.08 12.96
N ARG A 120 0.58 1.72 12.12
CA ARG A 120 0.50 1.89 10.67
C ARG A 120 0.79 0.59 9.95
N ILE A 121 0.03 0.32 8.90
CA ILE A 121 0.24 -0.83 8.03
C ILE A 121 0.26 -0.34 6.59
N VAL A 122 1.18 -0.88 5.79
CA VAL A 122 1.20 -0.76 4.34
C VAL A 122 1.05 -2.15 3.73
N VAL A 123 0.23 -2.28 2.68
CA VAL A 123 0.14 -3.47 1.84
C VAL A 123 0.39 -3.05 0.39
N ASP A 124 1.48 -3.53 -0.21
CA ASP A 124 1.96 -3.04 -1.52
C ASP A 124 2.37 -4.19 -2.46
N PRO A 125 1.76 -4.31 -3.64
CA PRO A 125 0.42 -3.89 -4.01
C PRO A 125 -0.62 -5.00 -3.80
N VAL A 126 -1.85 -4.66 -3.42
CA VAL A 126 -2.93 -5.65 -3.24
C VAL A 126 -3.36 -6.32 -4.55
N THR A 127 -3.09 -5.68 -5.68
CA THR A 127 -3.42 -6.19 -7.01
C THR A 127 -2.85 -7.60 -7.24
N THR A 128 -1.61 -7.85 -6.83
CA THR A 128 -0.94 -9.15 -6.94
C THR A 128 -1.67 -10.25 -6.17
N LEU A 129 -2.22 -9.92 -5.00
CA LEU A 129 -3.04 -10.85 -4.21
C LEU A 129 -4.37 -11.14 -4.88
N VAL A 130 -5.05 -10.10 -5.33
CA VAL A 130 -6.39 -10.20 -5.92
C VAL A 130 -6.37 -11.06 -7.20
N PHE A 131 -5.31 -10.98 -8.00
CA PHE A 131 -5.16 -11.79 -9.22
C PHE A 131 -5.01 -13.30 -8.98
N GLN A 132 -4.80 -13.76 -7.73
CA GLN A 132 -4.81 -15.19 -7.40
C GLN A 132 -6.22 -15.81 -7.41
N TYR A 133 -7.25 -14.97 -7.43
CA TYR A 133 -8.65 -15.40 -7.36
C TYR A 133 -9.32 -15.26 -8.72
N GLU A 134 -10.01 -16.31 -9.13
CA GLU A 134 -10.73 -16.33 -10.40
C GLU A 134 -12.11 -15.64 -10.29
N GLY A 135 -12.32 -14.66 -11.14
CA GLY A 135 -13.57 -13.92 -11.27
C GLY A 135 -13.77 -12.82 -10.24
N VAL A 136 -14.51 -11.79 -10.66
CA VAL A 136 -14.70 -10.54 -9.90
C VAL A 136 -15.31 -10.76 -8.50
N ALA A 137 -16.21 -11.72 -8.36
CA ALA A 137 -16.84 -12.00 -7.06
C ALA A 137 -15.84 -12.56 -6.05
N ALA A 138 -14.99 -13.51 -6.46
CA ALA A 138 -13.95 -14.09 -5.61
C ALA A 138 -12.88 -13.04 -5.25
N GLN A 139 -12.46 -12.24 -6.22
CA GLN A 139 -11.53 -11.13 -6.01
C GLN A 139 -12.06 -10.12 -4.98
N ARG A 140 -13.35 -9.74 -5.14
CA ARG A 140 -14.00 -8.83 -4.20
C ARG A 140 -14.07 -9.41 -2.79
N ASN A 141 -14.44 -10.70 -2.65
CA ASN A 141 -14.52 -11.34 -1.34
C ASN A 141 -13.14 -11.42 -0.67
N ALA A 142 -12.10 -11.76 -1.40
CA ALA A 142 -10.73 -11.78 -0.89
C ALA A 142 -10.29 -10.39 -0.37
N LEU A 143 -10.64 -9.32 -1.09
CA LEU A 143 -10.32 -7.97 -0.68
C LEU A 143 -11.12 -7.53 0.55
N VAL A 144 -12.42 -7.90 0.63
CA VAL A 144 -13.25 -7.65 1.82
C VAL A 144 -12.63 -8.34 3.04
N GLU A 145 -12.30 -9.63 2.93
CA GLU A 145 -11.66 -10.42 4.00
C GLU A 145 -10.37 -9.75 4.50
N LEU A 146 -9.50 -9.33 3.57
CA LEU A 146 -8.26 -8.62 3.94
C LEU A 146 -8.57 -7.30 4.64
N MET A 147 -9.46 -6.47 4.09
CA MET A 147 -9.77 -5.15 4.65
C MET A 147 -10.43 -5.25 6.03
N GLU A 148 -11.29 -6.23 6.26
CA GLU A 148 -11.88 -6.50 7.57
C GLU A 148 -10.81 -6.93 8.57
N ALA A 149 -9.93 -7.85 8.18
CA ALA A 149 -8.83 -8.30 9.02
C ALA A 149 -7.86 -7.16 9.39
N LEU A 150 -7.57 -6.26 8.45
CA LEU A 150 -6.77 -5.07 8.70
C LEU A 150 -7.47 -4.09 9.65
N ALA A 151 -8.77 -3.86 9.48
CA ALA A 151 -9.56 -3.01 10.37
C ALA A 151 -9.58 -3.54 11.81
N ASP A 152 -9.65 -4.86 12.00
CA ASP A 152 -9.59 -5.52 13.31
C ASP A 152 -8.27 -5.27 14.05
N THR A 153 -7.18 -4.97 13.35
CA THR A 153 -5.90 -4.64 13.99
C THR A 153 -5.93 -3.32 14.77
N GLY A 154 -6.86 -2.43 14.44
CA GLY A 154 -6.92 -1.08 14.99
C GLY A 154 -5.83 -0.13 14.44
N ALA A 155 -5.01 -0.57 13.51
CA ALA A 155 -4.03 0.28 12.83
C ALA A 155 -4.66 1.10 11.69
N THR A 156 -3.98 2.16 11.27
CA THR A 156 -4.32 2.90 10.06
C THR A 156 -3.59 2.27 8.88
N CYS A 157 -4.34 1.81 7.88
CA CYS A 157 -3.82 1.01 6.78
C CYS A 157 -3.81 1.79 5.48
N LEU A 158 -2.68 1.77 4.77
CA LEU A 158 -2.54 2.25 3.41
C LEU A 158 -2.31 1.04 2.49
N ILE A 159 -3.22 0.82 1.54
CA ILE A 159 -3.15 -0.28 0.58
C ILE A 159 -2.91 0.30 -0.80
N THR A 160 -1.87 -0.15 -1.49
CA THR A 160 -1.64 0.29 -2.86
C THR A 160 -2.33 -0.63 -3.86
N THR A 161 -2.81 -0.04 -4.93
CA THR A 161 -3.42 -0.76 -6.06
C THR A 161 -3.07 -0.09 -7.38
N GLU A 162 -3.16 -0.85 -8.46
CA GLU A 162 -2.98 -0.31 -9.79
C GLU A 162 -4.22 0.42 -10.28
N LEU A 163 -4.04 1.60 -10.86
CA LEU A 163 -5.12 2.34 -11.50
C LEU A 163 -5.37 1.76 -12.89
N ARG A 164 -6.51 1.11 -13.09
CA ARG A 164 -6.84 0.45 -14.36
C ARG A 164 -7.24 1.43 -15.46
N ARG A 165 -7.80 2.57 -15.11
CA ARG A 165 -8.25 3.61 -16.04
C ARG A 165 -7.87 4.99 -15.55
N PRO A 166 -6.78 5.57 -16.04
CA PRO A 166 -6.37 6.93 -15.67
C PRO A 166 -7.31 7.98 -16.31
N GLY A 167 -7.42 9.13 -15.68
CA GLY A 167 -8.21 10.27 -16.16
C GLY A 167 -9.27 10.73 -15.16
N PHE A 168 -9.87 11.90 -15.44
CA PHE A 168 -10.91 12.47 -14.57
C PHE A 168 -12.30 11.85 -14.79
N GLU A 169 -12.55 11.27 -15.97
CA GLU A 169 -13.81 10.61 -16.33
C GLU A 169 -13.71 9.08 -16.16
N ARG A 170 -13.38 8.63 -14.96
CA ARG A 170 -13.28 7.21 -14.67
C ARG A 170 -14.44 6.73 -13.79
N SER A 171 -14.85 5.49 -13.96
CA SER A 171 -15.70 4.80 -12.99
C SER A 171 -14.86 4.26 -11.85
N LEU A 172 -15.38 4.32 -10.62
CA LEU A 172 -14.75 3.70 -9.46
C LEU A 172 -14.68 2.19 -9.64
N ASP A 173 -13.51 1.61 -9.34
CA ASP A 173 -13.35 0.16 -9.24
C ASP A 173 -13.94 -0.36 -7.91
N TYR A 174 -14.25 -1.64 -7.82
CA TYR A 174 -14.91 -2.20 -6.63
C TYR A 174 -14.05 -2.06 -5.37
N GLU A 175 -12.73 -2.05 -5.49
CA GLU A 175 -11.78 -1.81 -4.40
C GLU A 175 -12.01 -0.46 -3.72
N GLU A 176 -12.31 0.55 -4.52
CA GLU A 176 -12.49 1.94 -4.08
C GLU A 176 -13.82 2.14 -3.33
N TYR A 177 -14.84 1.35 -3.67
CA TYR A 177 -16.09 1.35 -2.91
C TYR A 177 -15.90 0.78 -1.50
N LEU A 178 -15.05 -0.23 -1.33
CA LEU A 178 -14.80 -0.90 -0.05
C LEU A 178 -13.97 -0.02 0.89
N ALA A 179 -12.98 0.70 0.38
CA ALA A 179 -12.07 1.52 1.17
C ALA A 179 -12.78 2.68 1.91
N HIS A 180 -12.21 3.08 3.05
CA HIS A 180 -12.69 4.26 3.80
C HIS A 180 -12.23 5.57 3.17
N GLY A 181 -11.11 5.57 2.47
CA GLY A 181 -10.57 6.66 1.69
C GLY A 181 -9.93 6.18 0.40
N VAL A 182 -9.86 7.05 -0.59
CA VAL A 182 -9.21 6.81 -1.89
C VAL A 182 -8.34 8.00 -2.22
N ILE A 183 -7.07 7.73 -2.44
CA ILE A 183 -6.07 8.69 -2.90
C ILE A 183 -5.59 8.21 -4.27
N LEU A 184 -5.58 9.11 -5.24
CA LEU A 184 -5.13 8.83 -6.60
C LEU A 184 -3.81 9.51 -6.87
N LEU A 185 -2.88 8.76 -7.43
CA LEU A 185 -1.67 9.27 -8.06
C LEU A 185 -1.77 9.09 -9.57
N GLN A 186 -1.74 10.17 -10.31
CA GLN A 186 -1.89 10.15 -11.76
C GLN A 186 -0.78 10.94 -12.45
N GLN A 187 -0.55 10.61 -13.71
CA GLN A 187 0.27 11.40 -14.63
C GLN A 187 -0.66 11.96 -15.71
N LEU A 188 -0.75 13.26 -15.78
CA LEU A 188 -1.57 13.97 -16.76
C LEU A 188 -0.70 14.63 -17.80
N GLN A 189 -1.07 14.50 -19.05
CA GLN A 189 -0.43 15.25 -20.13
C GLN A 189 -1.05 16.64 -20.21
N VAL A 190 -0.25 17.67 -19.93
CA VAL A 190 -0.64 19.07 -20.07
C VAL A 190 0.22 19.69 -21.16
N GLY A 191 -0.35 19.88 -22.34
CA GLY A 191 0.39 20.28 -23.53
C GLY A 191 1.45 19.23 -23.91
N LYS A 192 2.74 19.62 -23.86
CA LYS A 192 3.88 18.72 -24.13
C LYS A 192 4.51 18.14 -22.86
N SER A 193 4.05 18.54 -21.69
CA SER A 193 4.62 18.15 -20.40
C SER A 193 3.77 17.08 -19.74
N LEU A 194 4.43 16.19 -18.99
CA LEU A 194 3.79 15.21 -18.12
C LEU A 194 3.83 15.74 -16.69
N LEU A 195 2.67 15.93 -16.10
CA LEU A 195 2.49 16.44 -14.75
C LEU A 195 2.01 15.32 -13.82
N ARG A 196 2.68 15.14 -12.69
CA ARG A 196 2.20 14.24 -11.64
C ARG A 196 1.20 14.97 -10.75
N VAL A 197 0.06 14.34 -10.51
CA VAL A 197 -1.02 14.89 -9.69
C VAL A 197 -1.49 13.89 -8.65
N ILE A 198 -1.76 14.39 -7.45
CA ILE A 198 -2.39 13.67 -6.36
C ILE A 198 -3.79 14.23 -6.13
N GLN A 199 -4.76 13.35 -5.95
CA GLN A 199 -6.14 13.72 -5.67
C GLN A 199 -6.69 12.86 -4.53
N VAL A 200 -7.35 13.49 -3.57
CA VAL A 200 -8.16 12.75 -2.58
C VAL A 200 -9.58 12.67 -3.13
N GLU A 201 -9.96 11.51 -3.66
CA GLU A 201 -11.27 11.33 -4.28
C GLU A 201 -12.36 11.05 -3.24
N LYS A 202 -11.99 10.36 -2.17
CA LYS A 202 -12.89 9.96 -1.10
C LYS A 202 -12.15 9.93 0.24
N MET A 203 -12.80 10.43 1.29
CA MET A 203 -12.32 10.24 2.67
C MET A 203 -13.52 10.32 3.63
N ARG A 204 -13.95 9.16 4.15
CA ARG A 204 -15.10 9.09 5.06
C ARG A 204 -14.80 9.82 6.36
N LYS A 205 -15.75 10.60 6.86
CA LYS A 205 -15.68 11.36 8.11
C LYS A 205 -14.57 12.43 8.16
N THR A 206 -14.06 12.86 7.02
CA THR A 206 -13.05 13.92 6.95
C THR A 206 -13.45 14.92 5.87
N PRO A 207 -13.53 16.22 6.16
CA PRO A 207 -13.64 17.24 5.13
C PRO A 207 -12.41 17.16 4.22
N LEU A 208 -12.65 17.20 2.93
CA LEU A 208 -11.59 17.09 1.94
C LEU A 208 -11.74 18.16 0.85
N ASP A 209 -10.60 18.59 0.34
CA ASP A 209 -10.50 19.25 -0.95
C ASP A 209 -10.18 18.16 -1.98
N ASN A 210 -11.12 17.88 -2.86
CA ASN A 210 -11.03 16.84 -3.89
C ASN A 210 -10.36 17.30 -5.19
N GLN A 211 -9.85 18.53 -5.23
CA GLN A 211 -9.16 19.02 -6.42
C GLN A 211 -7.80 18.32 -6.58
N PRO A 212 -7.42 17.95 -7.81
CA PRO A 212 -6.10 17.44 -8.09
C PRO A 212 -5.04 18.50 -7.80
N ARG A 213 -3.95 18.08 -7.13
CA ARG A 213 -2.81 18.93 -6.79
C ARG A 213 -1.53 18.37 -7.38
N PRO A 214 -0.64 19.23 -7.90
CA PRO A 214 0.64 18.76 -8.39
C PRO A 214 1.52 18.22 -7.27
N TYR A 215 2.36 17.24 -7.59
CA TYR A 215 3.40 16.75 -6.67
C TYR A 215 4.68 16.41 -7.45
N ARG A 216 5.79 16.33 -6.73
CA ARG A 216 7.08 15.87 -7.23
C ARG A 216 7.59 14.71 -6.39
N ILE A 217 8.38 13.86 -7.02
CA ILE A 217 9.23 12.88 -6.33
C ILE A 217 10.60 13.53 -6.24
N THR A 218 11.07 13.71 -5.02
CA THR A 218 12.37 14.32 -4.68
C THR A 218 13.27 13.26 -4.05
N ASP A 219 14.49 13.60 -3.72
CA ASP A 219 15.44 12.77 -2.97
C ASP A 219 15.04 12.51 -1.51
N THR A 220 14.01 13.19 -1.01
CA THR A 220 13.46 13.01 0.33
C THR A 220 12.03 12.46 0.33
N GLY A 221 11.53 12.03 -0.82
CA GLY A 221 10.19 11.47 -0.99
C GLY A 221 9.25 12.32 -1.83
N ILE A 222 7.97 12.21 -1.59
CA ILE A 222 6.92 12.94 -2.31
C ILE A 222 6.65 14.27 -1.64
N GLU A 223 6.76 15.34 -2.42
CA GLU A 223 6.38 16.69 -2.06
C GLU A 223 5.11 17.10 -2.81
N VAL A 224 4.06 17.46 -2.08
CA VAL A 224 2.77 17.90 -2.64
C VAL A 224 2.68 19.43 -2.58
N PHE A 225 2.17 20.06 -3.63
CA PHE A 225 1.92 21.50 -3.70
C PHE A 225 0.43 21.80 -3.51
N PRO A 226 -0.09 21.84 -2.26
CA PRO A 226 -1.53 21.83 -1.99
C PRO A 226 -2.24 23.14 -2.33
N ARG A 227 -1.48 24.20 -2.62
CA ARG A 227 -2.02 25.53 -3.00
C ARG A 227 -1.96 25.76 -4.52
N GLU A 228 -1.28 24.92 -5.27
CA GLU A 228 -1.19 25.02 -6.71
C GLU A 228 -2.37 24.34 -7.38
N SER A 229 -2.84 24.93 -8.48
CA SER A 229 -3.87 24.33 -9.33
C SER A 229 -3.22 23.58 -10.50
N VAL A 230 -3.86 22.53 -10.95
CA VAL A 230 -3.46 21.76 -12.13
C VAL A 230 -4.08 22.33 -13.41
N LEU A 231 -5.17 23.10 -13.28
CA LEU A 231 -5.95 23.72 -14.36
C LEU A 231 -6.02 25.22 -14.17
#